data_5d2cb7322952b45715369943d2cc0f6d
#
_entry.id   5d2cb7322952b45715369943d2cc0f6d
#
_cell.length_a   1.000
_cell.length_b   1.000
_cell.length_c   1.000
_cell.angle_alpha   90.00
_cell.angle_beta   90.00
_cell.angle_gamma   90.00
#
_symmetry.space_group_name_H-M   'P 1'
#
loop_
_entity.id
_entity.type
_entity.pdbx_description
1 polymer ?
#
loop_
_entity_poly.entity_id
_entity_poly.type
_entity_poly.pdbx_seq_one_letter_code
_entity_poly.pdbx_strand_id
1 'polypeptide(L)'
;MPDFLLNALLAGLALAAVAGPLGSFVVWRRMAYFGDTLSHAALLGLALGLLLEVNPTLAVTFGCLLLAVLLVSLQNRLTLASDTLLGILAPTTLALGLVMLSFMSEARIDLMGYLFGDLLAVSSSDLLWIIGGSSMVLLALIVLWRPLLAITVHEELARVEGLPVNALRMALMLLIAIVIAVAMKIVGVLLITSLLIIPAAAAQRHARTPEQMAVAASLLGLLAVCGGLALSWFKDTPAGPSIVVCAASGFALSLALPRKSA
;
A
#
# COMPACT_ATOMS: atom_id res chain seq x y z
N MET A 1 -17.06 -4.59 -23.27
CA MET A 1 -16.78 -3.84 -22.04
C MET A 1 -16.10 -2.56 -22.49
N PRO A 2 -16.42 -1.37 -21.97
CA PRO A 2 -15.70 -0.15 -22.37
C PRO A 2 -14.21 -0.26 -21.97
N ASP A 3 -13.30 0.26 -22.80
CA ASP A 3 -11.85 0.10 -22.61
C ASP A 3 -11.37 0.67 -21.26
N PHE A 4 -11.95 1.77 -20.81
CA PHE A 4 -11.61 2.37 -19.50
C PHE A 4 -11.94 1.43 -18.31
N LEU A 5 -13.05 0.69 -18.38
CA LEU A 5 -13.42 -0.25 -17.34
C LEU A 5 -12.50 -1.48 -17.32
N LEU A 6 -12.05 -1.92 -18.50
CA LEU A 6 -11.07 -2.99 -18.63
C LEU A 6 -9.72 -2.57 -18.05
N ASN A 7 -9.25 -1.35 -18.36
CA ASN A 7 -8.01 -0.81 -17.79
C ASN A 7 -8.10 -0.68 -16.26
N ALA A 8 -9.22 -0.16 -15.75
CA ALA A 8 -9.47 -0.05 -14.31
C ALA A 8 -9.45 -1.42 -13.62
N LEU A 9 -10.11 -2.41 -14.22
CA LEU A 9 -10.14 -3.77 -13.72
C LEU A 9 -8.74 -4.39 -13.68
N LEU A 10 -7.99 -4.32 -14.78
CA LEU A 10 -6.64 -4.88 -14.87
C LEU A 10 -5.68 -4.20 -13.90
N ALA A 11 -5.75 -2.88 -13.77
CA ALA A 11 -4.96 -2.12 -12.79
C ALA A 11 -5.28 -2.54 -11.34
N GLY A 12 -6.56 -2.60 -11.00
CA GLY A 12 -7.00 -3.02 -9.67
C GLY A 12 -6.62 -4.46 -9.34
N LEU A 13 -6.73 -5.39 -10.31
CA LEU A 13 -6.34 -6.78 -10.15
C LEU A 13 -4.82 -6.93 -9.95
N ALA A 14 -4.00 -6.21 -10.74
CA ALA A 14 -2.55 -6.23 -10.60
C ALA A 14 -2.12 -5.73 -9.20
N LEU A 15 -2.73 -4.65 -8.73
CA LEU A 15 -2.48 -4.11 -7.38
C LEU A 15 -2.95 -5.05 -6.28
N ALA A 16 -4.15 -5.64 -6.39
CA ALA A 16 -4.66 -6.58 -5.40
C ALA A 16 -3.79 -7.85 -5.29
N ALA A 17 -3.24 -8.32 -6.41
CA ALA A 17 -2.36 -9.48 -6.44
C ALA A 17 -1.07 -9.25 -5.63
N VAL A 18 -0.46 -8.07 -5.72
CA VAL A 18 0.76 -7.73 -4.97
C VAL A 18 0.46 -7.23 -3.56
N ALA A 19 -0.68 -6.55 -3.37
CA ALA A 19 -1.09 -6.03 -2.06
C ALA A 19 -1.37 -7.16 -1.05
N GLY A 20 -1.88 -8.32 -1.47
CA GLY A 20 -2.13 -9.46 -0.59
C GLY A 20 -0.89 -9.97 0.15
N PRO A 21 0.17 -10.40 -0.54
CA PRO A 21 1.40 -10.85 0.08
C PRO A 21 2.13 -9.75 0.87
N LEU A 22 2.23 -8.52 0.34
CA LEU A 22 2.82 -7.39 1.06
C LEU A 22 2.02 -7.04 2.31
N GLY A 23 0.70 -7.00 2.20
CA GLY A 23 -0.22 -6.73 3.31
C GLY A 23 -0.12 -7.78 4.41
N SER A 24 0.16 -9.04 4.06
CA SER A 24 0.43 -10.09 5.05
C SER A 24 1.63 -9.73 5.93
N PHE A 25 2.73 -9.24 5.35
CA PHE A 25 3.89 -8.75 6.12
C PHE A 25 3.55 -7.50 6.95
N VAL A 26 2.77 -6.57 6.40
CA VAL A 26 2.30 -5.37 7.12
C VAL A 26 1.52 -5.75 8.38
N VAL A 27 0.58 -6.70 8.25
CA VAL A 27 -0.25 -7.19 9.35
C VAL A 27 0.59 -7.95 10.39
N TRP A 28 1.46 -8.86 9.98
CA TRP A 28 2.33 -9.62 10.91
C TRP A 28 3.28 -8.73 11.70
N ARG A 29 3.83 -7.71 11.05
CA ARG A 29 4.75 -6.76 11.70
C ARG A 29 4.03 -5.64 12.45
N ARG A 30 2.70 -5.65 12.53
CA ARG A 30 1.87 -4.65 13.20
C ARG A 30 2.14 -3.22 12.71
N MET A 31 2.30 -3.04 11.40
CA MET A 31 2.62 -1.76 10.77
C MET A 31 1.46 -1.24 9.92
N ALA A 32 0.22 -1.38 10.42
CA ALA A 32 -0.97 -0.97 9.65
C ALA A 32 -0.93 0.51 9.23
N TYR A 33 -0.42 1.40 10.07
CA TYR A 33 -0.27 2.83 9.77
C TYR A 33 0.83 3.16 8.76
N PHE A 34 1.65 2.18 8.33
CA PHE A 34 2.76 2.44 7.41
C PHE A 34 2.27 2.95 6.04
N GLY A 35 1.20 2.35 5.51
CA GLY A 35 0.60 2.79 4.26
C GLY A 35 0.10 4.22 4.32
N ASP A 36 -0.60 4.58 5.39
CA ASP A 36 -1.10 5.94 5.63
C ASP A 36 0.03 6.95 5.79
N THR A 37 1.08 6.61 6.55
CA THR A 37 2.28 7.44 6.71
C THR A 37 2.98 7.70 5.38
N LEU A 38 3.14 6.68 4.52
CA LEU A 38 3.70 6.83 3.18
C LEU A 38 2.84 7.71 2.28
N SER A 39 1.54 7.63 2.41
CA SER A 39 0.59 8.44 1.68
C SER A 39 0.71 9.92 2.03
N HIS A 40 0.90 10.24 3.30
CA HIS A 40 1.17 11.61 3.73
C HIS A 40 2.56 12.09 3.28
N ALA A 41 3.56 11.22 3.28
CA ALA A 41 4.87 11.54 2.70
C ALA A 41 4.81 11.78 1.19
N ALA A 42 3.94 11.08 0.50
CA ALA A 42 3.70 11.30 -0.93
C ALA A 42 3.09 12.69 -1.19
N LEU A 43 2.15 13.15 -0.36
CA LEU A 43 1.62 14.52 -0.42
C LEU A 43 2.71 15.56 -0.16
N LEU A 44 3.59 15.34 0.82
CA LEU A 44 4.75 16.18 1.07
C LEU A 44 5.70 16.17 -0.15
N GLY A 45 5.96 15.00 -0.72
CA GLY A 45 6.77 14.84 -1.93
C GLY A 45 6.17 15.61 -3.12
N LEU A 46 4.85 15.54 -3.30
CA LEU A 46 4.13 16.31 -4.31
C LEU A 46 4.29 17.81 -4.09
N ALA A 47 4.07 18.29 -2.87
CA ALA A 47 4.22 19.71 -2.52
C ALA A 47 5.63 20.24 -2.81
N LEU A 48 6.65 19.47 -2.40
CA LEU A 48 8.05 19.78 -2.68
C LEU A 48 8.36 19.73 -4.19
N GLY A 49 7.81 18.76 -4.91
CA GLY A 49 7.99 18.64 -6.36
C GLY A 49 7.45 19.83 -7.12
N LEU A 50 6.27 20.32 -6.73
CA LEU A 50 5.67 21.53 -7.30
C LEU A 50 6.46 22.78 -6.95
N LEU A 51 6.93 22.90 -5.71
CA LEU A 51 7.74 24.04 -5.26
C LEU A 51 9.10 24.11 -6.01
N LEU A 52 9.69 22.96 -6.32
CA LEU A 52 10.98 22.85 -7.01
C LEU A 52 10.85 22.72 -8.53
N GLU A 53 9.63 22.78 -9.07
CA GLU A 53 9.33 22.61 -10.51
C GLU A 53 9.84 21.28 -11.09
N VAL A 54 9.87 20.22 -10.26
CA VAL A 54 10.29 18.88 -10.65
C VAL A 54 9.07 18.03 -11.02
N ASN A 55 9.28 16.99 -11.83
CA ASN A 55 8.21 16.06 -12.20
C ASN A 55 7.50 15.49 -10.95
N PRO A 56 6.18 15.70 -10.81
CA PRO A 56 5.42 15.30 -9.61
C PRO A 56 5.52 13.81 -9.28
N THR A 57 5.54 12.96 -10.29
CA THR A 57 5.64 11.50 -10.11
C THR A 57 6.99 11.10 -9.49
N LEU A 58 8.08 11.73 -9.94
CA LEU A 58 9.41 11.50 -9.37
C LEU A 58 9.50 12.03 -7.94
N ALA A 59 8.93 13.21 -7.68
CA ALA A 59 8.93 13.82 -6.35
C ALA A 59 8.15 12.98 -5.32
N VAL A 60 6.97 12.48 -5.70
CA VAL A 60 6.16 11.55 -4.88
C VAL A 60 6.93 10.26 -4.60
N THR A 61 7.50 9.64 -5.64
CA THR A 61 8.26 8.40 -5.48
C THR A 61 9.45 8.60 -4.56
N PHE A 62 10.22 9.68 -4.75
CA PHE A 62 11.35 10.02 -3.90
C PHE A 62 10.93 10.29 -2.45
N GLY A 63 9.82 11.01 -2.23
CA GLY A 63 9.26 11.27 -0.90
C GLY A 63 8.89 9.98 -0.17
N CYS A 64 8.22 9.05 -0.83
CA CYS A 64 7.89 7.74 -0.28
C CYS A 64 9.14 6.91 0.08
N LEU A 65 10.12 6.86 -0.83
CA LEU A 65 11.36 6.12 -0.61
C LEU A 65 12.19 6.74 0.53
N LEU A 66 12.29 8.07 0.56
CA LEU A 66 13.01 8.80 1.60
C LEU A 66 12.37 8.53 2.98
N LEU A 67 11.05 8.57 3.08
CA LEU A 67 10.36 8.27 4.34
C LEU A 67 10.58 6.81 4.77
N ALA A 68 10.55 5.85 3.84
CA ALA A 68 10.81 4.45 4.15
C ALA A 68 12.23 4.26 4.72
N VAL A 69 13.23 4.91 4.13
CA VAL A 69 14.62 4.90 4.61
C VAL A 69 14.73 5.59 5.98
N LEU A 70 14.07 6.74 6.15
CA LEU A 70 14.05 7.47 7.41
C LEU A 70 13.44 6.63 8.54
N LEU A 71 12.31 5.98 8.28
CA LEU A 71 11.65 5.12 9.26
C LEU A 71 12.55 3.98 9.71
N VAL A 72 13.18 3.24 8.78
CA VAL A 72 14.10 2.17 9.14
C VAL A 72 15.31 2.70 9.93
N SER A 73 15.83 3.85 9.54
CA SER A 73 16.93 4.49 10.25
C SER A 73 16.55 4.86 11.69
N LEU A 74 15.34 5.38 11.89
CA LEU A 74 14.81 5.72 13.22
C LEU A 74 14.53 4.46 14.05
N GLN A 75 13.96 3.41 13.47
CA GLN A 75 13.73 2.13 14.15
C GLN A 75 15.03 1.49 14.64
N ASN A 76 16.13 1.67 13.91
CA ASN A 76 17.43 1.13 14.31
C ASN A 76 18.14 1.97 15.40
N ARG A 77 17.77 3.25 15.57
CA ARG A 77 18.40 4.17 16.51
C ARG A 77 17.60 4.41 17.78
N LEU A 78 16.28 4.31 17.69
CA LEU A 78 15.36 4.61 18.78
C LEU A 78 14.71 3.32 19.30
N THR A 79 14.50 3.27 20.60
CA THR A 79 13.81 2.15 21.29
C THR A 79 12.29 2.30 21.28
N LEU A 80 11.76 3.14 20.37
CA LEU A 80 10.32 3.37 20.23
C LEU A 80 9.66 2.26 19.41
N ALA A 81 8.43 1.94 19.77
CA ALA A 81 7.61 1.02 18.99
C ALA A 81 7.35 1.57 17.57
N SER A 82 7.29 0.69 16.58
CA SER A 82 7.03 1.08 15.18
C SER A 82 5.76 1.91 15.03
N ASP A 83 4.67 1.55 15.73
CA ASP A 83 3.42 2.29 15.71
C ASP A 83 3.57 3.72 16.25
N THR A 84 4.39 3.93 17.27
CA THR A 84 4.67 5.27 17.81
C THR A 84 5.40 6.14 16.79
N LEU A 85 6.42 5.57 16.12
CA LEU A 85 7.15 6.28 15.06
C LEU A 85 6.24 6.64 13.88
N LEU A 86 5.39 5.72 13.46
CA LEU A 86 4.41 5.97 12.40
C LEU A 86 3.40 7.03 12.83
N GLY A 87 2.90 6.97 14.07
CA GLY A 87 1.98 7.98 14.64
C GLY A 87 2.57 9.38 14.76
N ILE A 88 3.91 9.51 14.81
CA ILE A 88 4.60 10.80 14.77
C ILE A 88 4.83 11.25 13.32
N LEU A 89 5.33 10.35 12.47
CA LEU A 89 5.71 10.69 11.10
C LEU A 89 4.50 11.02 10.22
N ALA A 90 3.38 10.30 10.37
CA ALA A 90 2.19 10.51 9.55
C ALA A 90 1.63 11.95 9.67
N PRO A 91 1.24 12.44 10.86
CA PRO A 91 0.73 13.80 10.98
C PRO A 91 1.81 14.86 10.69
N THR A 92 3.08 14.58 10.99
CA THR A 92 4.17 15.52 10.72
C THR A 92 4.38 15.72 9.22
N THR A 93 4.42 14.65 8.43
CA THR A 93 4.58 14.74 6.97
C THR A 93 3.35 15.40 6.31
N LEU A 94 2.15 15.09 6.79
CA LEU A 94 0.93 15.76 6.33
C LEU A 94 0.98 17.27 6.63
N ALA A 95 1.28 17.64 7.87
CA ALA A 95 1.34 19.05 8.28
C ALA A 95 2.40 19.82 7.49
N LEU A 96 3.59 19.24 7.29
CA LEU A 96 4.63 19.84 6.45
C LEU A 96 4.17 20.00 5.01
N GLY A 97 3.52 18.99 4.43
CA GLY A 97 2.94 19.09 3.08
C GLY A 97 1.95 20.21 2.94
N LEU A 98 0.99 20.33 3.88
CA LEU A 98 -0.02 21.41 3.87
C LEU A 98 0.61 22.80 4.06
N VAL A 99 1.60 22.92 4.95
CA VAL A 99 2.33 24.19 5.14
C VAL A 99 3.07 24.58 3.87
N MET A 100 3.77 23.64 3.20
CA MET A 100 4.43 23.91 1.91
C MET A 100 3.43 24.35 0.84
N LEU A 101 2.27 23.70 0.75
CA LEU A 101 1.22 24.09 -0.19
C LEU A 101 0.64 25.47 0.09
N SER A 102 0.58 25.90 1.35
CA SER A 102 0.07 27.23 1.72
C SER A 102 0.93 28.40 1.22
N PHE A 103 2.21 28.15 0.91
CA PHE A 103 3.09 29.15 0.29
C PHE A 103 2.87 29.29 -1.22
N MET A 104 2.07 28.42 -1.83
CA MET A 104 1.81 28.40 -3.26
C MET A 104 0.42 28.98 -3.54
N SER A 105 0.34 30.30 -3.74
CA SER A 105 -0.93 31.04 -3.92
C SER A 105 -1.71 30.67 -5.19
N GLU A 106 -1.08 30.04 -6.19
CA GLU A 106 -1.69 29.73 -7.50
C GLU A 106 -1.95 28.24 -7.73
N ALA A 107 -1.39 27.35 -6.93
CA ALA A 107 -1.56 25.90 -7.11
C ALA A 107 -2.90 25.44 -6.52
N ARG A 108 -3.95 25.42 -7.33
CA ARG A 108 -5.18 24.67 -7.03
C ARG A 108 -4.89 23.17 -7.20
N ILE A 109 -4.28 22.57 -6.19
CA ILE A 109 -4.05 21.13 -6.19
C ILE A 109 -5.37 20.46 -5.86
N ASP A 110 -5.82 19.58 -6.74
CA ASP A 110 -6.93 18.69 -6.44
C ASP A 110 -6.48 17.60 -5.45
N LEU A 111 -6.44 17.97 -4.16
CA LEU A 111 -6.13 17.05 -3.08
C LEU A 111 -7.12 15.86 -3.03
N MET A 112 -8.38 16.10 -3.44
CA MET A 112 -9.39 15.04 -3.48
C MET A 112 -9.05 14.02 -4.55
N GLY A 113 -8.56 14.45 -5.72
CA GLY A 113 -8.08 13.53 -6.77
C GLY A 113 -6.93 12.65 -6.30
N TYR A 114 -5.99 13.17 -5.50
CA TYR A 114 -4.91 12.37 -4.93
C TYR A 114 -5.36 11.42 -3.81
N LEU A 115 -6.31 11.83 -2.97
CA LEU A 115 -6.81 11.00 -1.86
C LEU A 115 -7.67 9.84 -2.36
N PHE A 116 -8.59 10.10 -3.28
CA PHE A 116 -9.55 9.09 -3.74
C PHE A 116 -9.09 8.41 -5.03
N GLY A 117 -8.19 9.06 -5.79
CA GLY A 117 -7.77 8.58 -7.11
C GLY A 117 -8.93 8.61 -8.13
N ASP A 118 -8.61 8.35 -9.37
CA ASP A 118 -9.61 8.06 -10.40
C ASP A 118 -9.22 6.79 -11.16
N LEU A 119 -9.61 5.66 -10.58
CA LEU A 119 -9.33 4.35 -11.16
C LEU A 119 -9.97 4.18 -12.55
N LEU A 120 -11.04 4.92 -12.85
CA LEU A 120 -11.72 4.85 -14.16
C LEU A 120 -11.02 5.69 -15.23
N ALA A 121 -10.15 6.63 -14.84
CA ALA A 121 -9.36 7.46 -15.76
C ALA A 121 -7.99 6.83 -16.12
N VAL A 122 -7.74 5.56 -15.81
CA VAL A 122 -6.47 4.87 -16.07
C VAL A 122 -6.21 4.78 -17.56
N SER A 123 -5.12 5.42 -18.01
CA SER A 123 -4.64 5.30 -19.39
C SER A 123 -3.89 3.98 -19.62
N SER A 124 -3.73 3.59 -20.88
CA SER A 124 -2.96 2.38 -21.24
C SER A 124 -1.49 2.48 -20.82
N SER A 125 -0.92 3.68 -20.81
CA SER A 125 0.45 3.91 -20.31
C SER A 125 0.54 3.74 -18.80
N ASP A 126 -0.45 4.24 -18.04
CA ASP A 126 -0.50 4.07 -16.59
C ASP A 126 -0.67 2.59 -16.23
N LEU A 127 -1.49 1.85 -16.99
CA LEU A 127 -1.67 0.41 -16.83
C LEU A 127 -0.36 -0.36 -16.96
N LEU A 128 0.47 -0.02 -17.96
CA LEU A 128 1.79 -0.63 -18.15
C LEU A 128 2.71 -0.36 -16.95
N TRP A 129 2.71 0.86 -16.41
CA TRP A 129 3.47 1.22 -15.22
C TRP A 129 3.01 0.43 -13.98
N ILE A 130 1.70 0.29 -13.79
CA ILE A 130 1.13 -0.49 -12.67
C ILE A 130 1.50 -1.96 -12.80
N ILE A 131 1.27 -2.57 -13.96
CA ILE A 131 1.55 -3.99 -14.17
C ILE A 131 3.06 -4.25 -14.05
N GLY A 132 3.90 -3.40 -14.66
CA GLY A 132 5.35 -3.51 -14.60
C GLY A 132 5.87 -3.38 -13.16
N GLY A 133 5.45 -2.33 -12.45
CA GLY A 133 5.83 -2.10 -11.05
C GLY A 133 5.33 -3.21 -10.12
N SER A 134 4.07 -3.60 -10.25
CA SER A 134 3.49 -4.70 -9.44
C SER A 134 4.18 -6.02 -9.70
N SER A 135 4.48 -6.35 -10.95
CA SER A 135 5.18 -7.58 -11.31
C SER A 135 6.60 -7.60 -10.78
N MET A 136 7.33 -6.47 -10.89
CA MET A 136 8.69 -6.34 -10.34
C MET A 136 8.70 -6.55 -8.83
N VAL A 137 7.76 -5.90 -8.12
CA VAL A 137 7.66 -6.04 -6.66
C VAL A 137 7.26 -7.45 -6.26
N LEU A 138 6.33 -8.09 -6.98
CA LEU A 138 5.91 -9.46 -6.71
C LEU A 138 7.07 -10.45 -6.93
N LEU A 139 7.85 -10.29 -7.99
CA LEU A 139 9.05 -11.11 -8.24
C LEU A 139 10.09 -10.91 -7.15
N ALA A 140 10.39 -9.68 -6.76
CA ALA A 140 11.31 -9.40 -5.66
C ALA A 140 10.81 -10.01 -4.34
N LEU A 141 9.51 -9.94 -4.07
CA LEU A 141 8.90 -10.53 -2.89
C LEU A 141 8.98 -12.06 -2.89
N ILE A 142 8.77 -12.70 -4.04
CA ILE A 142 8.91 -14.17 -4.17
C ILE A 142 10.36 -14.58 -3.87
N VAL A 143 11.34 -13.89 -4.43
CA VAL A 143 12.77 -14.18 -4.18
C VAL A 143 13.14 -13.96 -2.71
N LEU A 144 12.63 -12.89 -2.10
CA LEU A 144 12.91 -12.53 -0.71
C LEU A 144 11.95 -13.19 0.30
N TRP A 145 10.99 -14.03 -0.15
CA TRP A 145 9.92 -14.57 0.69
C TRP A 145 10.43 -15.25 1.96
N ARG A 146 11.32 -16.23 1.80
CA ARG A 146 11.87 -16.98 2.93
C ARG A 146 12.66 -16.14 3.92
N PRO A 147 13.64 -15.31 3.50
CA PRO A 147 14.37 -14.45 4.42
C PRO A 147 13.49 -13.39 5.09
N LEU A 148 12.48 -12.84 4.39
CA LEU A 148 11.52 -11.92 4.98
C LEU A 148 10.62 -12.59 6.02
N LEU A 149 10.21 -13.84 5.80
CA LEU A 149 9.49 -14.61 6.81
C LEU A 149 10.37 -14.87 8.04
N ALA A 150 11.62 -15.29 7.85
CA ALA A 150 12.55 -15.55 8.96
C ALA A 150 12.68 -14.34 9.88
N ILE A 151 12.93 -13.13 9.34
CA ILE A 151 13.04 -11.90 10.14
C ILE A 151 11.70 -11.43 10.73
N THR A 152 10.58 -11.90 10.19
CA THR A 152 9.25 -11.52 10.69
C THR A 152 8.80 -12.42 11.83
N VAL A 153 9.17 -13.70 11.81
CA VAL A 153 8.82 -14.68 12.84
C VAL A 153 9.75 -14.56 14.06
N HIS A 154 11.06 -14.49 13.83
CA HIS A 154 12.05 -14.44 14.91
C HIS A 154 13.31 -13.68 14.46
N GLU A 155 13.33 -12.37 14.68
CA GLU A 155 14.38 -11.48 14.19
C GLU A 155 15.77 -11.82 14.80
N GLU A 156 15.82 -12.16 16.10
CA GLU A 156 17.07 -12.50 16.76
C GLU A 156 17.67 -13.80 16.22
N LEU A 157 16.84 -14.82 16.01
CA LEU A 157 17.27 -16.07 15.42
C LEU A 157 17.80 -15.89 14.00
N ALA A 158 17.08 -15.14 13.18
CA ALA A 158 17.51 -14.80 11.82
C ALA A 158 18.87 -14.09 11.79
N ARG A 159 19.13 -13.24 12.79
CA ARG A 159 20.42 -12.55 12.95
C ARG A 159 21.54 -13.52 13.32
N VAL A 160 21.28 -14.48 14.20
CA VAL A 160 22.25 -15.54 14.56
C VAL A 160 22.55 -16.45 13.38
N GLU A 161 21.57 -16.72 12.53
CA GLU A 161 21.73 -17.48 11.27
C GLU A 161 22.48 -16.69 10.18
N GLY A 162 22.89 -15.45 10.44
CA GLY A 162 23.70 -14.65 9.53
C GLY A 162 22.89 -13.87 8.50
N LEU A 163 21.56 -13.81 8.61
CA LEU A 163 20.73 -13.03 7.68
C LEU A 163 20.94 -11.52 7.92
N PRO A 164 21.03 -10.71 6.85
CA PRO A 164 21.19 -9.26 6.93
C PRO A 164 19.86 -8.58 7.30
N VAL A 165 19.46 -8.68 8.56
CA VAL A 165 18.15 -8.24 9.07
C VAL A 165 17.80 -6.82 8.68
N ASN A 166 18.75 -5.86 8.84
CA ASN A 166 18.50 -4.45 8.52
C ASN A 166 18.28 -4.24 7.01
N ALA A 167 19.02 -4.94 6.15
CA ALA A 167 18.85 -4.87 4.71
C ALA A 167 17.51 -5.47 4.26
N LEU A 168 17.10 -6.59 4.86
CA LEU A 168 15.81 -7.23 4.57
C LEU A 168 14.64 -6.37 5.05
N ARG A 169 14.76 -5.75 6.23
CA ARG A 169 13.75 -4.79 6.72
C ARG A 169 13.64 -3.60 5.77
N MET A 170 14.77 -3.03 5.35
CA MET A 170 14.81 -1.95 4.37
C MET A 170 14.17 -2.38 3.04
N ALA A 171 14.53 -3.56 2.52
CA ALA A 171 13.94 -4.08 1.29
C ALA A 171 12.41 -4.18 1.37
N LEU A 172 11.87 -4.74 2.46
CA LEU A 172 10.42 -4.81 2.65
C LEU A 172 9.75 -3.43 2.64
N MET A 173 10.32 -2.47 3.38
CA MET A 173 9.78 -1.10 3.44
C MET A 173 9.83 -0.41 2.07
N LEU A 174 10.91 -0.60 1.31
CA LEU A 174 11.04 -0.06 -0.04
C LEU A 174 10.07 -0.72 -1.02
N LEU A 175 9.84 -2.03 -0.94
CA LEU A 175 8.86 -2.72 -1.78
C LEU A 175 7.44 -2.17 -1.57
N ILE A 176 7.04 -1.96 -0.31
CA ILE A 176 5.75 -1.35 0.01
C ILE A 176 5.69 0.10 -0.48
N ALA A 177 6.76 0.88 -0.29
CA ALA A 177 6.83 2.27 -0.73
C ALA A 177 6.71 2.40 -2.26
N ILE A 178 7.34 1.50 -3.03
CA ILE A 178 7.24 1.46 -4.49
C ILE A 178 5.81 1.19 -4.94
N VAL A 179 5.13 0.19 -4.35
CA VAL A 179 3.74 -0.13 -4.71
C VAL A 179 2.82 1.05 -4.41
N ILE A 180 2.97 1.69 -3.25
CA ILE A 180 2.16 2.87 -2.89
C ILE A 180 2.45 4.03 -3.84
N ALA A 181 3.72 4.34 -4.13
CA ALA A 181 4.10 5.44 -5.01
C ALA A 181 3.57 5.24 -6.45
N VAL A 182 3.63 4.02 -6.98
CA VAL A 182 3.11 3.69 -8.32
C VAL A 182 1.59 3.75 -8.36
N ALA A 183 0.93 3.24 -7.32
CA ALA A 183 -0.52 3.13 -7.27
C ALA A 183 -1.22 4.44 -6.92
N MET A 184 -0.59 5.28 -6.09
CA MET A 184 -1.22 6.44 -5.47
C MET A 184 -1.83 7.42 -6.49
N LYS A 185 -1.11 7.74 -7.56
CA LYS A 185 -1.55 8.70 -8.58
C LYS A 185 -2.87 8.28 -9.26
N ILE A 186 -3.10 6.98 -9.36
CA ILE A 186 -4.15 6.40 -10.20
C ILE A 186 -5.30 5.89 -9.34
N VAL A 187 -4.94 5.15 -8.30
CA VAL A 187 -5.88 4.41 -7.45
C VAL A 187 -6.26 5.21 -6.21
N GLY A 188 -5.43 6.19 -5.87
CA GLY A 188 -5.58 6.99 -4.66
C GLY A 188 -5.06 6.28 -3.40
N VAL A 189 -4.78 7.11 -2.40
CA VAL A 189 -4.25 6.71 -1.10
C VAL A 189 -5.17 5.72 -0.40
N LEU A 190 -6.45 6.06 -0.33
CA LEU A 190 -7.45 5.31 0.44
C LEU A 190 -7.60 3.87 -0.05
N LEU A 191 -7.58 3.66 -1.36
CA LEU A 191 -7.76 2.33 -1.93
C LEU A 191 -6.53 1.46 -1.73
N ILE A 192 -5.31 1.99 -1.99
CA ILE A 192 -4.09 1.17 -1.87
C ILE A 192 -3.80 0.75 -0.42
N THR A 193 -3.98 1.66 0.54
CA THR A 193 -3.80 1.34 1.97
C THR A 193 -4.84 0.32 2.44
N SER A 194 -6.08 0.46 2.00
CA SER A 194 -7.16 -0.49 2.33
C SER A 194 -6.92 -1.87 1.73
N LEU A 195 -6.48 -1.96 0.48
CA LEU A 195 -6.13 -3.24 -0.17
C LEU A 195 -4.95 -3.95 0.49
N LEU A 196 -3.99 -3.20 1.05
CA LEU A 196 -2.89 -3.78 1.81
C LEU A 196 -3.34 -4.38 3.14
N ILE A 197 -4.28 -3.75 3.84
CA ILE A 197 -4.60 -4.10 5.22
C ILE A 197 -5.81 -5.03 5.31
N ILE A 198 -6.94 -4.65 4.69
CA ILE A 198 -8.23 -5.31 4.94
C ILE A 198 -8.26 -6.76 4.46
N PRO A 199 -7.84 -7.10 3.23
CA PRO A 199 -7.83 -8.48 2.77
C PRO A 199 -6.85 -9.35 3.55
N ALA A 200 -5.68 -8.82 3.92
CA ALA A 200 -4.69 -9.52 4.72
C ALA A 200 -5.21 -9.81 6.15
N ALA A 201 -5.87 -8.84 6.79
CA ALA A 201 -6.48 -9.03 8.10
C ALA A 201 -7.62 -10.06 8.07
N ALA A 202 -8.43 -10.06 7.00
CA ALA A 202 -9.48 -11.07 6.79
C ALA A 202 -8.89 -12.48 6.61
N ALA A 203 -7.83 -12.60 5.79
CA ALA A 203 -7.14 -13.87 5.51
C ALA A 203 -6.46 -14.44 6.76
N GLN A 204 -5.88 -13.60 7.63
CA GLN A 204 -5.17 -14.01 8.83
C GLN A 204 -6.00 -14.91 9.75
N ARG A 205 -7.32 -14.70 9.80
CA ARG A 205 -8.21 -15.49 10.67
C ARG A 205 -8.34 -16.96 10.27
N HIS A 206 -8.17 -17.26 8.98
CA HIS A 206 -8.48 -18.58 8.41
C HIS A 206 -7.25 -19.29 7.85
N ALA A 207 -6.14 -18.57 7.65
CA ALA A 207 -4.89 -19.11 7.14
C ALA A 207 -4.14 -19.88 8.25
N ARG A 208 -3.56 -21.03 7.88
CA ARG A 208 -2.70 -21.87 8.75
C ARG A 208 -1.22 -21.68 8.46
N THR A 209 -0.89 -21.29 7.24
CA THR A 209 0.50 -21.02 6.83
C THR A 209 0.62 -19.60 6.27
N PRO A 210 1.83 -19.02 6.29
CA PRO A 210 2.08 -17.71 5.70
C PRO A 210 1.69 -17.62 4.22
N GLU A 211 1.97 -18.67 3.45
CA GLU A 211 1.65 -18.75 2.03
C GLU A 211 0.12 -18.74 1.80
N GLN A 212 -0.60 -19.52 2.62
CA GLN A 212 -2.07 -19.53 2.57
C GLN A 212 -2.64 -18.15 2.87
N MET A 213 -2.06 -17.43 3.83
CA MET A 213 -2.49 -16.06 4.14
C MET A 213 -2.24 -15.12 2.97
N ALA A 214 -1.06 -15.17 2.36
CA ALA A 214 -0.72 -14.32 1.22
C ALA A 214 -1.65 -14.57 0.03
N VAL A 215 -1.88 -15.84 -0.33
CA VAL A 215 -2.79 -16.23 -1.42
C VAL A 215 -4.24 -15.84 -1.09
N ALA A 216 -4.72 -16.13 0.11
CA ALA A 216 -6.07 -15.79 0.52
C ALA A 216 -6.30 -14.27 0.53
N ALA A 217 -5.32 -13.49 1.00
CA ALA A 217 -5.35 -12.03 0.97
C ALA A 217 -5.43 -11.50 -0.46
N SER A 218 -4.62 -12.03 -1.40
CA SER A 218 -4.72 -11.68 -2.82
C SER A 218 -6.10 -12.00 -3.38
N LEU A 219 -6.63 -13.19 -3.14
CA LEU A 219 -7.95 -13.58 -3.64
C LEU A 219 -9.07 -12.69 -3.09
N LEU A 220 -9.04 -12.36 -1.79
CA LEU A 220 -10.00 -11.43 -1.18
C LEU A 220 -9.88 -10.03 -1.76
N GLY A 221 -8.65 -9.56 -2.03
CA GLY A 221 -8.40 -8.29 -2.71
C GLY A 221 -8.95 -8.28 -4.14
N LEU A 222 -8.72 -9.35 -4.92
CA LEU A 222 -9.27 -9.51 -6.27
C LEU A 222 -10.81 -9.48 -6.26
N LEU A 223 -11.43 -10.20 -5.34
CA LEU A 223 -12.90 -10.20 -5.17
C LEU A 223 -13.42 -8.81 -4.78
N ALA A 224 -12.71 -8.09 -3.91
CA ALA A 224 -13.08 -6.73 -3.52
C ALA A 224 -13.00 -5.76 -4.72
N VAL A 225 -11.98 -5.88 -5.57
CA VAL A 225 -11.85 -5.08 -6.80
C VAL A 225 -12.99 -5.38 -7.76
N CYS A 226 -13.26 -6.64 -8.05
CA CYS A 226 -14.35 -7.03 -8.94
C CYS A 226 -15.72 -6.58 -8.41
N GLY A 227 -15.99 -6.82 -7.13
CA GLY A 227 -17.24 -6.42 -6.48
C GLY A 227 -17.41 -4.91 -6.39
N GLY A 228 -16.34 -4.18 -6.06
CA GLY A 228 -16.36 -2.73 -5.96
C GLY A 228 -16.56 -2.04 -7.32
N LEU A 229 -15.88 -2.51 -8.36
CA LEU A 229 -16.09 -2.01 -9.72
C LEU A 229 -17.50 -2.34 -10.25
N ALA A 230 -18.03 -3.53 -9.95
CA ALA A 230 -19.41 -3.86 -10.27
C ALA A 230 -20.38 -2.93 -9.53
N LEU A 231 -20.19 -2.68 -8.22
CA LEU A 231 -21.01 -1.75 -7.46
C LEU A 231 -20.94 -0.33 -8.05
N SER A 232 -19.74 0.14 -8.39
CA SER A 232 -19.52 1.43 -9.03
C SER A 232 -20.29 1.54 -10.35
N TRP A 233 -20.21 0.50 -11.18
CA TRP A 233 -20.86 0.46 -12.49
C TRP A 233 -22.40 0.48 -12.41
N PHE A 234 -22.99 -0.29 -11.47
CA PHE A 234 -24.44 -0.40 -11.35
C PHE A 234 -25.10 0.71 -10.53
N LYS A 235 -24.35 1.38 -9.65
CA LYS A 235 -24.89 2.37 -8.69
C LYS A 235 -24.29 3.76 -8.86
N ASP A 236 -23.48 4.00 -9.90
CA ASP A 236 -22.79 5.29 -10.16
C ASP A 236 -22.03 5.82 -8.93
N THR A 237 -21.38 4.91 -8.16
CA THR A 237 -20.62 5.25 -6.97
C THR A 237 -19.13 5.40 -7.28
N PRO A 238 -18.35 6.21 -6.52
CA PRO A 238 -16.91 6.31 -6.73
C PRO A 238 -16.22 4.95 -6.63
N ALA A 239 -15.38 4.59 -7.62
CA ALA A 239 -14.78 3.24 -7.73
C ALA A 239 -13.89 2.89 -6.52
N GLY A 240 -13.00 3.80 -6.10
CA GLY A 240 -12.10 3.57 -4.96
C GLY A 240 -12.85 3.23 -3.66
N PRO A 241 -13.71 4.13 -3.16
CA PRO A 241 -14.54 3.85 -1.98
C PRO A 241 -15.40 2.59 -2.09
N SER A 242 -15.95 2.29 -3.27
CA SER A 242 -16.75 1.08 -3.50
C SER A 242 -15.95 -0.21 -3.29
N ILE A 243 -14.69 -0.24 -3.77
CA ILE A 243 -13.78 -1.36 -3.56
C ILE A 243 -13.45 -1.52 -2.07
N VAL A 244 -13.21 -0.41 -1.36
CA VAL A 244 -12.94 -0.44 0.09
C VAL A 244 -14.14 -1.00 0.86
N VAL A 245 -15.37 -0.58 0.52
CA VAL A 245 -16.60 -1.11 1.13
C VAL A 245 -16.74 -2.60 0.87
N CYS A 246 -16.46 -3.08 -0.35
CA CYS A 246 -16.48 -4.50 -0.67
C CYS A 246 -15.41 -5.28 0.12
N ALA A 247 -14.18 -4.74 0.26
CA ALA A 247 -13.13 -5.35 1.08
C ALA A 247 -13.55 -5.43 2.56
N ALA A 248 -14.09 -4.34 3.11
CA ALA A 248 -14.58 -4.28 4.49
C ALA A 248 -15.75 -5.25 4.72
N SER A 249 -16.66 -5.39 3.76
CA SER A 249 -17.73 -6.38 3.82
C SER A 249 -17.19 -7.82 3.82
N GLY A 250 -16.17 -8.10 3.02
CA GLY A 250 -15.46 -9.38 3.02
C GLY A 250 -14.79 -9.66 4.38
N PHE A 251 -14.18 -8.64 5.00
CA PHE A 251 -13.64 -8.75 6.35
C PHE A 251 -14.73 -9.03 7.38
N ALA A 252 -15.85 -8.29 7.35
CA ALA A 252 -16.98 -8.51 8.25
C ALA A 252 -17.56 -9.92 8.12
N LEU A 253 -17.70 -10.43 6.89
CA LEU A 253 -18.09 -11.81 6.64
C LEU A 253 -17.09 -12.81 7.22
N SER A 254 -15.79 -12.54 7.12
CA SER A 254 -14.76 -13.38 7.73
C SER A 254 -14.89 -13.47 9.26
N LEU A 255 -15.41 -12.42 9.90
CA LEU A 255 -15.69 -12.42 11.35
C LEU A 255 -16.87 -13.32 11.72
N ALA A 256 -17.87 -13.41 10.86
CA ALA A 256 -19.06 -14.24 11.08
C ALA A 256 -18.77 -15.75 10.87
N LEU A 257 -17.72 -16.09 10.13
CA LEU A 257 -17.33 -17.48 9.93
C LEU A 257 -16.57 -18.03 11.16
N PRO A 258 -16.84 -19.27 11.56
CA PRO A 258 -16.14 -19.87 12.70
C PRO A 258 -14.64 -19.94 12.43
N ARG A 259 -13.84 -19.56 13.43
CA ARG A 259 -12.38 -19.67 13.36
C ARG A 259 -12.03 -21.15 13.25
N LYS A 260 -11.30 -21.55 12.20
CA LYS A 260 -10.77 -22.90 12.16
C LYS A 260 -9.76 -23.02 13.32
N SER A 261 -10.14 -23.80 14.34
CA SER A 261 -9.23 -24.17 15.43
C SER A 261 -8.02 -24.87 14.82
N ALA A 262 -6.83 -24.43 15.25
CA ALA A 262 -5.56 -25.05 14.90
C ALA A 262 -5.49 -26.46 15.47
#